data_564b9384f70cfbb1bc3d08bbd3cd3b21
#
_entry.id   564b9384f70cfbb1bc3d08bbd3cd3b21
#
_cell.length_a   1.000
_cell.length_b   1.000
_cell.length_c   1.000
_cell.angle_alpha   90.00
_cell.angle_beta   90.00
_cell.angle_gamma   90.00
#
_symmetry.space_group_name_H-M   'P 1'
#
loop_
_entity.id
_entity.type
_entity.pdbx_description
1 polymer ?
#
loop_
_entity_poly.entity_id
_entity_poly.type
_entity_poly.pdbx_seq_one_letter_code
_entity_poly.pdbx_strand_id
1 'polypeptide(L)'
;MYSRMNLVRVASLGVVLAAVACTSSRDVLGPITPAGGDIFRSYVAIGNSITAGFQSAGINDSTQARAYPVLLARAMGTRFAYPALAKPGCPAPIANTQTGALVGQVGTTLPPPCSARIAASVTEILNNVAVPGARVLDPTSPTDASNALTTFVLGGKTQVQRALDADPTFVTVWIGNNDVLQAGLSGILVPGVVPGQAGIRSTPAQFQTAYDALTSQLVAGAPGVKGVLMGVAQVSNLPSMSLGGLIAGSPAIQAGLTAAAGKPVTVMPDCTGSASLVNVPQLIQAIRANTHPAVVSCMPGTLPAPVGDVFVLDPAEQATLSGTITAYNNYIKSKADALQFGYWDPNPLFVAKRATGEIPPFPNLASATATFGPLISLDGVHPSSAAHILIANELIGVINTKYGTTLKPVQ
;
A
#
# COMPACT_ATOMS: atom_id res chain seq x y z
N MET A 1 47.70 80.42 -37.73
CA MET A 1 48.70 79.80 -36.88
C MET A 1 48.23 78.39 -36.59
N TYR A 2 49.01 77.38 -36.86
CA TYR A 2 48.67 75.95 -36.93
C TYR A 2 48.27 75.38 -35.60
N SER A 3 47.25 74.48 -35.58
CA SER A 3 47.14 73.48 -34.57
C SER A 3 46.62 72.18 -35.21
N ARG A 4 47.34 71.11 -34.94
CA ARG A 4 47.18 69.76 -35.55
C ARG A 4 46.03 68.98 -34.95
N MET A 5 45.24 68.40 -35.80
CA MET A 5 44.24 67.40 -35.48
C MET A 5 44.86 66.00 -35.23
N ASN A 6 44.69 65.45 -34.03
CA ASN A 6 45.05 64.09 -33.76
C ASN A 6 43.78 63.17 -33.87
N LEU A 7 43.82 62.31 -34.85
CA LEU A 7 42.81 61.22 -34.98
C LEU A 7 43.05 60.13 -33.89
N VAL A 8 42.13 60.01 -33.02
CA VAL A 8 42.04 58.81 -32.13
C VAL A 8 41.14 57.77 -32.80
N ARG A 9 41.74 56.65 -33.19
CA ARG A 9 41.00 55.49 -33.66
C ARG A 9 40.40 54.80 -32.45
N VAL A 10 39.05 54.77 -32.32
CA VAL A 10 38.32 53.97 -31.37
C VAL A 10 38.12 52.55 -31.99
N ALA A 11 38.83 51.58 -31.46
CA ALA A 11 38.60 50.21 -31.80
C ALA A 11 37.34 49.74 -31.06
N SER A 12 36.27 49.45 -31.77
CA SER A 12 35.05 48.85 -31.23
C SER A 12 35.28 47.36 -30.96
N LEU A 13 35.46 46.97 -29.69
CA LEU A 13 35.52 45.60 -29.26
C LEU A 13 34.08 45.10 -29.15
N GLY A 14 33.62 44.32 -30.13
CA GLY A 14 32.34 43.64 -30.09
C GLY A 14 32.39 42.49 -29.08
N VAL A 15 31.73 42.67 -27.94
CA VAL A 15 31.47 41.58 -27.00
C VAL A 15 30.32 40.76 -27.54
N VAL A 16 30.61 39.58 -28.10
CA VAL A 16 29.61 38.56 -28.40
C VAL A 16 29.21 37.92 -27.08
N LEU A 17 28.08 38.32 -26.51
CA LEU A 17 27.43 37.53 -25.44
C LEU A 17 26.91 36.24 -26.04
N ALA A 18 27.63 35.14 -25.85
CA ALA A 18 27.10 33.81 -26.01
C ALA A 18 26.08 33.58 -24.90
N ALA A 19 24.79 33.69 -25.22
CA ALA A 19 23.71 33.18 -24.36
C ALA A 19 23.85 31.66 -24.28
N VAL A 20 24.49 31.18 -23.24
CA VAL A 20 24.39 29.77 -22.86
C VAL A 20 22.97 29.54 -22.38
N ALA A 21 22.09 29.14 -23.29
CA ALA A 21 20.80 28.58 -22.91
C ALA A 21 21.10 27.32 -22.11
N CYS A 22 20.87 27.35 -20.79
CA CYS A 22 20.76 26.18 -19.98
C CYS A 22 19.54 25.42 -20.47
N THR A 23 19.72 24.58 -21.49
CA THR A 23 18.78 23.50 -21.79
C THR A 23 18.83 22.59 -20.57
N SER A 24 17.72 22.51 -19.86
CA SER A 24 17.57 21.54 -18.79
C SER A 24 17.91 20.18 -19.37
N SER A 25 18.69 19.37 -18.65
CA SER A 25 19.09 18.01 -19.08
C SER A 25 17.90 17.08 -19.40
N ARG A 26 16.69 17.58 -19.26
CA ARG A 26 15.42 16.92 -19.67
C ARG A 26 15.20 16.94 -21.19
N ASP A 27 15.78 17.88 -21.92
CA ASP A 27 15.57 18.04 -23.38
C ASP A 27 16.58 17.25 -24.22
N VAL A 28 17.61 16.64 -23.61
CA VAL A 28 18.68 15.91 -24.32
C VAL A 28 18.33 14.44 -24.53
N LEU A 29 17.37 13.89 -23.78
CA LEU A 29 16.86 12.55 -24.01
C LEU A 29 15.70 12.66 -25.01
N GLY A 30 15.88 12.12 -26.20
CA GLY A 30 14.78 11.94 -27.16
C GLY A 30 13.57 11.28 -26.50
N PRO A 31 12.38 11.29 -27.13
CA PRO A 31 11.17 10.72 -26.53
C PRO A 31 11.47 9.29 -26.06
N ILE A 32 11.30 9.07 -24.75
CA ILE A 32 11.46 7.73 -24.16
C ILE A 32 10.39 6.87 -24.82
N THR A 33 10.80 5.95 -25.68
CA THR A 33 9.88 4.96 -26.24
C THR A 33 9.65 3.92 -25.16
N PRO A 34 8.42 3.78 -24.62
CA PRO A 34 8.12 2.75 -23.63
C PRO A 34 8.49 1.35 -24.14
N ALA A 35 8.96 0.48 -23.26
CA ALA A 35 9.42 -0.87 -23.60
C ALA A 35 8.34 -1.75 -24.27
N GLY A 36 7.06 -1.39 -24.16
CA GLY A 36 5.93 -2.05 -24.80
C GLY A 36 5.20 -1.17 -25.83
N GLY A 37 5.85 -0.09 -26.32
CA GLY A 37 5.23 0.82 -27.27
C GLY A 37 4.10 1.66 -26.66
N ASP A 38 3.12 2.06 -27.46
CA ASP A 38 2.04 2.98 -27.07
C ASP A 38 1.17 2.50 -25.91
N ILE A 39 1.14 1.19 -25.64
CA ILE A 39 0.38 0.62 -24.53
C ILE A 39 0.82 1.18 -23.17
N PHE A 40 2.10 1.57 -23.02
CA PHE A 40 2.64 2.12 -21.77
C PHE A 40 2.99 3.61 -21.86
N ARG A 41 2.42 4.34 -22.84
CA ARG A 41 2.65 5.78 -22.98
C ARG A 41 2.31 6.55 -21.69
N SER A 42 1.22 6.20 -21.03
CA SER A 42 0.81 6.73 -19.74
C SER A 42 0.28 5.61 -18.85
N TYR A 43 1.08 5.20 -17.88
CA TYR A 43 0.69 4.23 -16.86
C TYR A 43 0.16 4.95 -15.61
N VAL A 44 -0.97 4.50 -15.08
CA VAL A 44 -1.59 5.03 -13.84
C VAL A 44 -1.91 3.89 -12.88
N ALA A 45 -1.67 4.10 -11.59
CA ALA A 45 -2.01 3.17 -10.52
C ALA A 45 -3.11 3.74 -9.61
N ILE A 46 -4.23 3.02 -9.54
CA ILE A 46 -5.37 3.28 -8.66
C ILE A 46 -5.34 2.24 -7.53
N GLY A 47 -5.59 2.66 -6.29
CA GLY A 47 -5.60 1.70 -5.20
C GLY A 47 -5.57 2.29 -3.80
N ASN A 48 -5.10 1.46 -2.87
CA ASN A 48 -5.04 1.76 -1.45
C ASN A 48 -3.58 1.96 -0.97
N SER A 49 -3.34 1.69 0.31
CA SER A 49 -2.04 1.82 0.98
C SER A 49 -0.91 1.05 0.31
N ILE A 50 -1.16 -0.17 -0.18
CA ILE A 50 -0.14 -0.99 -0.85
C ILE A 50 0.32 -0.31 -2.13
N THR A 51 -0.61 0.14 -2.95
CA THR A 51 -0.33 0.87 -4.20
C THR A 51 0.34 2.21 -3.94
N ALA A 52 -0.05 2.90 -2.86
CA ALA A 52 0.57 4.17 -2.45
C ALA A 52 2.02 4.02 -1.96
N GLY A 53 2.43 2.83 -1.51
CA GLY A 53 3.75 2.57 -0.92
C GLY A 53 3.80 2.76 0.59
N PHE A 54 2.67 2.55 1.29
CA PHE A 54 2.59 2.56 2.75
C PHE A 54 3.28 1.32 3.31
N GLN A 55 4.18 1.49 4.27
CA GLN A 55 4.97 0.42 4.90
C GLN A 55 5.22 0.77 6.36
N SER A 56 5.20 -0.22 7.24
CA SER A 56 5.49 -0.03 8.67
C SER A 56 4.60 1.03 9.32
N ALA A 57 3.31 0.99 9.04
CA ALA A 57 2.30 1.95 9.50
C ALA A 57 2.58 3.42 9.12
N GLY A 58 3.34 3.66 8.06
CA GLY A 58 3.66 5.01 7.61
C GLY A 58 3.99 5.08 6.12
N ILE A 59 4.17 6.30 5.64
CA ILE A 59 4.45 6.56 4.23
C ILE A 59 5.30 7.82 4.06
N ASN A 60 6.33 7.73 3.25
CA ASN A 60 7.16 8.87 2.82
C ASN A 60 7.76 8.60 1.43
N ASP A 61 8.46 9.57 0.87
CA ASP A 61 9.10 9.46 -0.43
C ASP A 61 9.96 8.19 -0.59
N SER A 62 10.68 7.79 0.46
CA SER A 62 11.53 6.57 0.39
C SER A 62 10.73 5.28 0.26
N THR A 63 9.57 5.17 0.90
CA THR A 63 8.69 3.99 0.78
C THR A 63 7.92 4.03 -0.53
N GLN A 64 7.47 5.21 -0.96
CA GLN A 64 6.76 5.43 -2.23
C GLN A 64 7.64 5.08 -3.44
N ALA A 65 8.91 5.50 -3.44
CA ALA A 65 9.86 5.21 -4.53
C ALA A 65 10.15 3.71 -4.73
N ARG A 66 9.83 2.88 -3.74
CA ARG A 66 10.01 1.41 -3.75
C ARG A 66 8.70 0.64 -3.91
N ALA A 67 7.57 1.34 -4.06
CA ALA A 67 6.28 0.70 -4.28
C ALA A 67 6.21 0.05 -5.66
N TYR A 68 5.47 -1.06 -5.77
CA TYR A 68 5.36 -1.82 -7.01
C TYR A 68 4.99 -1.00 -8.24
N PRO A 69 4.14 0.07 -8.15
CA PRO A 69 3.81 0.84 -9.35
C PRO A 69 5.00 1.59 -9.91
N VAL A 70 5.89 2.12 -9.04
CA VAL A 70 7.12 2.80 -9.45
C VAL A 70 8.08 1.80 -10.12
N LEU A 71 8.21 0.60 -9.55
CA LEU A 71 9.05 -0.47 -10.11
C LEU A 71 8.51 -0.91 -11.48
N LEU A 72 7.21 -1.09 -11.59
CA LEU A 72 6.54 -1.47 -12.83
C LEU A 72 6.70 -0.39 -13.92
N ALA A 73 6.54 0.89 -13.56
CA ALA A 73 6.77 2.00 -14.48
C ALA A 73 8.21 2.05 -15.01
N ARG A 74 9.20 1.71 -14.16
CA ARG A 74 10.60 1.57 -14.61
C ARG A 74 10.76 0.44 -15.61
N ALA A 75 10.13 -0.72 -15.38
CA ALA A 75 10.15 -1.84 -16.33
C ALA A 75 9.47 -1.47 -17.65
N MET A 76 8.40 -0.68 -17.61
CA MET A 76 7.69 -0.16 -18.79
C MET A 76 8.48 0.93 -19.53
N GLY A 77 9.47 1.56 -18.88
CA GLY A 77 10.20 2.69 -19.43
C GLY A 77 9.32 3.93 -19.59
N THR A 78 8.34 4.14 -18.71
CA THR A 78 7.41 5.27 -18.74
C THR A 78 7.65 6.23 -17.59
N ARG A 79 7.33 7.52 -17.81
CA ARG A 79 7.33 8.52 -16.73
C ARG A 79 6.23 8.17 -15.72
N PHE A 80 6.54 8.30 -14.43
CA PHE A 80 5.61 7.98 -13.38
C PHE A 80 5.76 8.94 -12.19
N ALA A 81 4.83 9.88 -12.08
CA ALA A 81 4.76 10.83 -11.00
C ALA A 81 3.88 10.30 -9.86
N TYR A 82 4.36 10.40 -8.63
CA TYR A 82 3.60 10.08 -7.43
C TYR A 82 3.61 11.27 -6.46
N PRO A 83 2.63 11.35 -5.54
CA PRO A 83 2.53 12.48 -4.60
C PRO A 83 3.58 12.33 -3.50
N ALA A 84 4.85 12.60 -3.81
CA ALA A 84 5.98 12.39 -2.92
C ALA A 84 5.78 13.12 -1.58
N LEU A 85 5.77 12.36 -0.49
CA LEU A 85 5.54 12.84 0.86
C LEU A 85 6.87 13.07 1.58
N ALA A 86 7.00 14.25 2.19
CA ALA A 86 8.23 14.63 2.88
C ALA A 86 8.55 13.68 4.05
N LYS A 87 9.84 13.48 4.31
CA LYS A 87 10.29 12.77 5.52
C LYS A 87 10.00 13.62 6.78
N PRO A 88 9.75 13.01 7.91
CA PRO A 88 9.85 11.57 8.21
C PRO A 88 8.70 10.72 7.67
N GLY A 89 7.56 11.30 7.33
CA GLY A 89 6.42 10.61 6.73
C GLY A 89 5.06 11.12 7.17
N CYS A 90 4.01 10.61 6.55
CA CYS A 90 2.62 11.00 6.74
C CYS A 90 1.68 9.78 6.92
N PRO A 91 1.65 9.11 8.08
CA PRO A 91 2.53 9.27 9.24
C PRO A 91 3.96 8.75 9.02
N ALA A 92 4.85 9.03 9.98
CA ALA A 92 6.19 8.49 9.98
C ALA A 92 6.16 6.96 10.19
N PRO A 93 6.88 6.17 9.39
CA PRO A 93 6.91 4.72 9.55
C PRO A 93 7.50 4.28 10.91
N ILE A 94 7.05 3.13 11.41
CA ILE A 94 7.67 2.45 12.55
C ILE A 94 9.10 2.05 12.16
N ALA A 95 10.07 2.38 13.00
CA ALA A 95 11.47 2.00 12.87
C ALA A 95 11.86 0.86 13.81
N ASN A 96 11.12 0.68 14.91
CA ASN A 96 11.39 -0.32 15.94
C ASN A 96 10.08 -0.80 16.57
N THR A 97 9.74 -2.06 16.42
CA THR A 97 8.50 -2.64 16.93
C THR A 97 8.51 -2.87 18.46
N GLN A 98 9.70 -3.01 19.08
CA GLN A 98 9.81 -3.26 20.52
C GLN A 98 9.57 -1.97 21.32
N THR A 99 10.08 -0.84 20.84
CA THR A 99 9.92 0.47 21.50
C THR A 99 8.77 1.29 20.91
N GLY A 100 8.27 0.94 19.73
CA GLY A 100 7.33 1.76 18.97
C GLY A 100 7.96 3.01 18.35
N ALA A 101 9.29 3.12 18.35
CA ALA A 101 9.97 4.28 17.80
C ALA A 101 9.70 4.44 16.30
N LEU A 102 9.52 5.69 15.88
CA LEU A 102 9.20 6.08 14.51
C LEU A 102 10.45 6.59 13.78
N VAL A 103 10.43 6.53 12.46
CA VAL A 103 11.45 7.17 11.62
C VAL A 103 11.52 8.67 11.94
N GLY A 104 12.73 9.17 12.18
CA GLY A 104 12.95 10.58 12.56
C GLY A 104 12.67 10.92 14.02
N GLN A 105 12.30 9.95 14.84
CA GLN A 105 12.19 10.15 16.30
C GLN A 105 13.58 10.25 16.95
N VAL A 106 13.74 11.23 17.84
CA VAL A 106 14.98 11.44 18.63
C VAL A 106 14.66 11.33 20.12
N GLY A 107 15.13 10.28 20.77
CA GLY A 107 14.79 9.98 22.17
C GLY A 107 13.28 9.82 22.34
N THR A 108 12.67 10.62 23.19
CA THR A 108 11.21 10.64 23.41
C THR A 108 10.48 11.66 22.54
N THR A 109 11.21 12.49 21.77
CA THR A 109 10.62 13.50 20.90
C THR A 109 10.07 12.84 19.65
N LEU A 110 8.75 12.88 19.47
CA LEU A 110 8.08 12.38 18.27
C LEU A 110 8.48 13.20 17.03
N PRO A 111 8.50 12.58 15.84
CA PRO A 111 8.71 13.33 14.61
C PRO A 111 7.60 14.35 14.40
N PRO A 112 7.86 15.45 13.67
CA PRO A 112 6.83 16.44 13.39
C PRO A 112 5.66 15.80 12.66
N PRO A 113 4.43 16.31 12.85
CA PRO A 113 3.26 15.84 12.12
C PRO A 113 3.45 16.02 10.62
N CYS A 114 2.70 15.27 9.84
CA CYS A 114 2.71 15.37 8.39
C CYS A 114 2.48 16.82 7.92
N SER A 115 3.48 17.41 7.31
CA SER A 115 3.42 18.82 6.92
C SER A 115 3.03 19.02 5.45
N ALA A 116 3.31 18.13 4.54
CA ALA A 116 2.88 18.24 3.14
C ALA A 116 3.58 17.26 2.16
N ARG A 117 3.11 17.28 0.92
CA ARG A 117 3.82 16.79 -0.26
C ARG A 117 5.10 17.61 -0.48
N ILE A 118 6.10 16.97 -1.05
CA ILE A 118 7.27 17.68 -1.56
C ILE A 118 6.80 18.68 -2.62
N ALA A 119 7.26 19.93 -2.54
CA ALA A 119 6.76 21.03 -3.38
C ALA A 119 6.76 20.71 -4.89
N ALA A 120 7.78 20.02 -5.38
CA ALA A 120 7.88 19.63 -6.79
C ALA A 120 6.76 18.68 -7.24
N SER A 121 6.18 17.88 -6.32
CA SER A 121 5.11 16.95 -6.63
C SER A 121 3.70 17.56 -6.56
N VAL A 122 3.56 18.79 -6.08
CA VAL A 122 2.25 19.46 -5.92
C VAL A 122 1.63 19.85 -7.27
N THR A 123 2.46 20.24 -8.23
CA THR A 123 2.01 20.75 -9.54
C THR A 123 1.99 19.69 -10.64
N GLU A 124 2.47 18.47 -10.34
CA GLU A 124 2.54 17.40 -11.34
C GLU A 124 1.19 16.73 -11.57
N ILE A 125 0.97 16.25 -12.80
CA ILE A 125 -0.03 15.25 -13.11
C ILE A 125 0.44 13.96 -12.45
N LEU A 126 -0.41 13.35 -11.63
CA LEU A 126 -0.06 12.14 -10.88
C LEU A 126 -0.38 10.88 -11.68
N ASN A 127 0.55 9.96 -11.66
CA ASN A 127 0.39 8.60 -12.15
C ASN A 127 0.05 7.61 -11.03
N ASN A 128 0.52 7.84 -9.80
CA ASN A 128 0.04 7.11 -8.63
C ASN A 128 -1.01 7.95 -7.91
N VAL A 129 -2.26 7.55 -8.01
CA VAL A 129 -3.40 8.24 -7.39
C VAL A 129 -3.97 7.47 -6.21
N ALA A 130 -3.28 6.44 -5.76
CA ALA A 130 -3.70 5.59 -4.65
C ALA A 130 -3.65 6.33 -3.31
N VAL A 131 -4.63 6.06 -2.45
CA VAL A 131 -4.76 6.67 -1.13
C VAL A 131 -4.75 5.58 -0.05
N PRO A 132 -3.83 5.65 0.94
CA PRO A 132 -3.85 4.74 2.08
C PRO A 132 -5.22 4.73 2.77
N GLY A 133 -5.72 3.53 3.10
CA GLY A 133 -7.04 3.36 3.72
C GLY A 133 -8.22 3.34 2.74
N ALA A 134 -8.00 3.64 1.46
CA ALA A 134 -9.08 3.64 0.47
C ALA A 134 -9.76 2.27 0.35
N ARG A 135 -11.08 2.28 0.31
CA ARG A 135 -11.99 1.15 0.11
C ARG A 135 -12.57 1.19 -1.30
N VAL A 136 -13.34 0.20 -1.66
CA VAL A 136 -13.88 0.05 -3.02
C VAL A 136 -14.72 1.25 -3.49
N LEU A 137 -15.35 1.98 -2.59
CA LEU A 137 -16.14 3.18 -2.90
C LEU A 137 -15.28 4.42 -3.15
N ASP A 138 -14.18 4.58 -2.43
CA ASP A 138 -13.35 5.79 -2.41
C ASP A 138 -12.83 6.24 -3.79
N PRO A 139 -12.46 5.34 -4.72
CA PRO A 139 -12.01 5.76 -6.03
C PRO A 139 -13.00 6.59 -6.85
N THR A 140 -14.30 6.51 -6.53
CA THR A 140 -15.37 7.21 -7.27
C THR A 140 -16.15 8.21 -6.42
N SER A 141 -15.98 8.19 -5.10
CA SER A 141 -16.69 9.08 -4.18
C SER A 141 -15.85 10.32 -3.85
N PRO A 142 -16.34 11.53 -4.17
CA PRO A 142 -15.63 12.77 -3.80
C PRO A 142 -15.81 13.13 -2.32
N THR A 143 -16.76 12.52 -1.62
CA THR A 143 -17.18 12.90 -0.27
C THR A 143 -16.58 12.01 0.81
N ASP A 144 -16.05 10.85 0.43
CA ASP A 144 -15.49 9.90 1.38
C ASP A 144 -13.99 10.12 1.54
N ALA A 145 -13.64 11.22 2.21
CA ALA A 145 -12.29 11.48 2.65
C ALA A 145 -11.99 10.61 3.88
N SER A 146 -11.82 9.32 3.69
CA SER A 146 -11.64 8.36 4.80
C SER A 146 -10.34 8.57 5.58
N ASN A 147 -9.43 9.39 5.09
CA ASN A 147 -8.21 9.75 5.81
C ASN A 147 -7.61 11.11 5.38
N ALA A 148 -6.72 11.64 6.24
CA ALA A 148 -6.09 12.96 6.02
C ALA A 148 -5.24 13.05 4.75
N LEU A 149 -4.79 11.93 4.17
CA LEU A 149 -3.98 11.92 2.97
C LEU A 149 -4.79 12.14 1.69
N THR A 150 -6.11 11.91 1.72
CA THR A 150 -6.97 12.07 0.53
C THR A 150 -6.81 13.44 -0.09
N THR A 151 -6.92 14.50 0.70
CA THR A 151 -6.73 15.88 0.21
C THR A 151 -5.31 16.13 -0.32
N PHE A 152 -4.28 15.61 0.38
CA PHE A 152 -2.89 15.77 -0.04
C PHE A 152 -2.61 15.08 -1.38
N VAL A 153 -3.19 13.90 -1.62
CA VAL A 153 -2.96 13.11 -2.83
C VAL A 153 -3.83 13.63 -3.98
N LEU A 154 -5.12 13.83 -3.73
CA LEU A 154 -6.11 14.00 -4.81
C LEU A 154 -6.49 15.45 -5.07
N GLY A 155 -6.25 16.37 -4.12
CA GLY A 155 -6.55 17.79 -4.31
C GLY A 155 -8.03 18.07 -4.57
N GLY A 156 -8.95 17.34 -3.92
CA GLY A 156 -10.40 17.51 -4.06
C GLY A 156 -11.04 16.71 -5.21
N LYS A 157 -10.26 15.92 -5.95
CA LYS A 157 -10.77 15.00 -6.99
C LYS A 157 -10.92 13.58 -6.42
N THR A 158 -11.66 12.72 -7.13
CA THR A 158 -11.63 11.27 -6.90
C THR A 158 -10.36 10.64 -7.49
N GLN A 159 -10.04 9.39 -7.09
CA GLN A 159 -8.90 8.67 -7.72
C GLN A 159 -9.12 8.51 -9.23
N VAL A 160 -10.35 8.20 -9.68
CA VAL A 160 -10.66 8.06 -11.10
C VAL A 160 -10.49 9.40 -11.83
N GLN A 161 -11.04 10.49 -11.30
CA GLN A 161 -10.86 11.82 -11.91
C GLN A 161 -9.38 12.20 -12.01
N ARG A 162 -8.60 11.90 -10.95
CA ARG A 162 -7.17 12.20 -10.94
C ARG A 162 -6.38 11.30 -11.89
N ALA A 163 -6.80 10.05 -12.04
CA ALA A 163 -6.23 9.12 -13.01
C ALA A 163 -6.45 9.59 -14.46
N LEU A 164 -7.64 10.10 -14.75
CA LEU A 164 -8.00 10.60 -16.09
C LEU A 164 -7.22 11.88 -16.47
N ASP A 165 -6.78 12.68 -15.49
CA ASP A 165 -5.89 13.83 -15.77
C ASP A 165 -4.57 13.41 -16.45
N ALA A 166 -4.14 12.16 -16.26
CA ALA A 166 -2.90 11.63 -16.83
C ALA A 166 -3.09 10.97 -18.21
N ASP A 167 -4.27 11.03 -18.80
CA ASP A 167 -4.61 10.39 -20.09
C ASP A 167 -4.10 8.92 -20.17
N PRO A 168 -4.60 8.02 -19.29
CA PRO A 168 -4.01 6.70 -19.10
C PRO A 168 -4.21 5.81 -20.31
N THR A 169 -3.13 5.18 -20.76
CA THR A 169 -3.16 4.10 -21.76
C THR A 169 -3.06 2.73 -21.09
N PHE A 170 -2.51 2.69 -19.86
CA PHE A 170 -2.41 1.49 -19.03
C PHE A 170 -2.71 1.79 -17.58
N VAL A 171 -3.45 0.90 -16.92
CA VAL A 171 -3.79 1.06 -15.49
C VAL A 171 -3.55 -0.21 -14.70
N THR A 172 -3.18 -0.07 -13.42
CA THR A 172 -3.35 -1.12 -12.42
C THR A 172 -4.36 -0.67 -11.39
N VAL A 173 -5.26 -1.58 -10.99
CA VAL A 173 -6.29 -1.31 -9.97
C VAL A 173 -6.18 -2.34 -8.86
N TRP A 174 -5.78 -1.91 -7.65
CA TRP A 174 -5.71 -2.77 -6.47
C TRP A 174 -6.48 -2.14 -5.32
N ILE A 175 -7.75 -2.46 -5.24
CA ILE A 175 -8.71 -1.92 -4.27
C ILE A 175 -9.57 -3.04 -3.67
N GLY A 176 -10.12 -2.82 -2.48
CA GLY A 176 -11.00 -3.78 -1.80
C GLY A 176 -10.39 -4.43 -0.56
N ASN A 177 -9.08 -4.35 -0.35
CA ASN A 177 -8.45 -4.94 0.83
C ASN A 177 -8.99 -4.31 2.13
N ASN A 178 -9.22 -2.99 2.16
CA ASN A 178 -9.73 -2.29 3.33
C ASN A 178 -11.23 -2.56 3.60
N ASP A 179 -11.94 -3.13 2.62
CA ASP A 179 -13.34 -3.55 2.78
C ASP A 179 -13.50 -4.78 3.68
N VAL A 180 -12.41 -5.49 3.95
CA VAL A 180 -12.37 -6.70 4.80
C VAL A 180 -11.28 -6.66 5.86
N LEU A 181 -10.22 -5.85 5.68
CA LEU A 181 -9.05 -5.84 6.55
C LEU A 181 -9.41 -5.49 8.00
N GLN A 182 -10.16 -4.41 8.20
CA GLN A 182 -10.53 -3.97 9.54
C GLN A 182 -11.40 -5.02 10.26
N ALA A 183 -12.34 -5.65 9.54
CA ALA A 183 -13.15 -6.73 10.07
C ALA A 183 -12.27 -7.93 10.50
N GLY A 184 -11.31 -8.32 9.67
CA GLY A 184 -10.39 -9.41 9.98
C GLY A 184 -9.44 -9.11 11.13
N LEU A 185 -8.97 -7.87 11.27
CA LEU A 185 -8.07 -7.47 12.36
C LEU A 185 -8.77 -7.28 13.70
N SER A 186 -10.08 -6.94 13.70
CA SER A 186 -10.86 -6.63 14.89
C SER A 186 -11.80 -7.75 15.34
N GLY A 187 -12.00 -8.82 14.54
CA GLY A 187 -13.02 -9.83 14.82
C GLY A 187 -14.47 -9.33 14.67
N ILE A 188 -14.70 -8.10 14.21
CA ILE A 188 -16.03 -7.51 14.03
C ILE A 188 -16.47 -7.65 12.58
N LEU A 189 -17.34 -8.65 12.30
CA LEU A 189 -17.74 -8.99 10.94
C LEU A 189 -19.12 -8.45 10.51
N VAL A 190 -19.69 -7.53 11.25
CA VAL A 190 -21.00 -6.94 10.90
C VAL A 190 -20.93 -6.28 9.53
N PRO A 191 -21.81 -6.65 8.57
CA PRO A 191 -21.83 -5.99 7.27
C PRO A 191 -22.17 -4.52 7.38
N GLY A 192 -21.46 -3.68 6.63
CA GLY A 192 -21.78 -2.25 6.53
C GLY A 192 -23.11 -1.99 5.84
N VAL A 193 -23.73 -0.90 6.22
CA VAL A 193 -24.92 -0.39 5.52
C VAL A 193 -24.51 0.20 4.17
N VAL A 194 -23.32 0.81 4.13
CA VAL A 194 -22.69 1.37 2.93
C VAL A 194 -21.27 0.85 2.78
N PRO A 195 -20.73 0.71 1.54
CA PRO A 195 -19.34 0.41 1.32
C PRO A 195 -18.45 1.42 2.04
N GLY A 196 -17.32 0.94 2.59
CA GLY A 196 -16.33 1.82 3.19
C GLY A 196 -16.55 2.21 4.64
N GLN A 197 -17.61 1.80 5.29
CA GLN A 197 -17.84 2.09 6.71
C GLN A 197 -16.77 1.43 7.58
N ALA A 198 -16.17 2.20 8.50
CA ALA A 198 -15.08 1.74 9.36
C ALA A 198 -15.53 0.60 10.30
N GLY A 199 -14.67 -0.38 10.52
CA GLY A 199 -14.91 -1.48 11.46
C GLY A 199 -15.84 -2.58 10.97
N ILE A 200 -16.29 -2.56 9.71
CA ILE A 200 -17.19 -3.55 9.13
C ILE A 200 -16.78 -3.91 7.71
N ARG A 201 -17.21 -5.08 7.25
CA ARG A 201 -16.95 -5.53 5.89
C ARG A 201 -18.02 -5.02 4.91
N SER A 202 -17.64 -4.72 3.67
CA SER A 202 -18.60 -4.57 2.58
C SER A 202 -19.20 -5.94 2.22
N THR A 203 -20.52 -5.96 1.89
CA THR A 203 -21.09 -7.18 1.32
C THR A 203 -20.62 -7.38 -0.12
N PRO A 204 -20.61 -8.62 -0.67
CA PRO A 204 -20.28 -8.82 -2.08
C PRO A 204 -21.09 -7.94 -3.05
N ALA A 205 -22.38 -7.71 -2.79
CA ALA A 205 -23.23 -6.87 -3.63
C ALA A 205 -22.81 -5.39 -3.59
N GLN A 206 -22.52 -4.87 -2.39
CA GLN A 206 -22.00 -3.49 -2.22
C GLN A 206 -20.66 -3.33 -2.94
N PHE A 207 -19.77 -4.31 -2.78
CA PHE A 207 -18.49 -4.32 -3.46
C PHE A 207 -18.65 -4.29 -4.99
N GLN A 208 -19.49 -5.16 -5.55
CA GLN A 208 -19.73 -5.22 -6.99
C GLN A 208 -20.26 -3.89 -7.53
N THR A 209 -21.24 -3.28 -6.87
CA THR A 209 -21.81 -1.99 -7.28
C THR A 209 -20.73 -0.89 -7.33
N ALA A 210 -19.89 -0.79 -6.30
CA ALA A 210 -18.84 0.22 -6.26
C ALA A 210 -17.71 -0.07 -7.26
N TYR A 211 -17.35 -1.35 -7.44
CA TYR A 211 -16.33 -1.77 -8.39
C TYR A 211 -16.78 -1.55 -9.84
N ASP A 212 -18.09 -1.72 -10.12
CA ASP A 212 -18.68 -1.38 -11.42
C ASP A 212 -18.62 0.12 -11.71
N ALA A 213 -18.95 0.95 -10.71
CA ALA A 213 -18.85 2.40 -10.85
C ALA A 213 -17.41 2.83 -11.17
N LEU A 214 -16.41 2.26 -10.46
CA LEU A 214 -14.98 2.49 -10.69
C LEU A 214 -14.58 2.14 -12.12
N THR A 215 -14.84 0.90 -12.53
CA THR A 215 -14.38 0.41 -13.84
C THR A 215 -15.12 1.07 -15.00
N SER A 216 -16.41 1.35 -14.85
CA SER A 216 -17.22 2.02 -15.88
C SER A 216 -16.78 3.48 -16.10
N GLN A 217 -16.54 4.24 -15.02
CA GLN A 217 -16.03 5.62 -15.13
C GLN A 217 -14.63 5.65 -15.75
N LEU A 218 -13.76 4.72 -15.36
CA LEU A 218 -12.40 4.63 -15.88
C LEU A 218 -12.40 4.36 -17.39
N VAL A 219 -13.14 3.34 -17.84
CA VAL A 219 -13.19 2.97 -19.26
C VAL A 219 -13.91 4.01 -20.11
N ALA A 220 -14.95 4.64 -19.58
CA ALA A 220 -15.65 5.72 -20.26
C ALA A 220 -14.76 6.96 -20.46
N GLY A 221 -13.96 7.30 -19.43
CA GLY A 221 -13.05 8.45 -19.48
C GLY A 221 -11.74 8.21 -20.23
N ALA A 222 -11.34 6.93 -20.40
CA ALA A 222 -10.13 6.53 -21.11
C ALA A 222 -10.44 5.39 -22.10
N PRO A 223 -11.10 5.69 -23.23
CA PRO A 223 -11.45 4.67 -24.22
C PRO A 223 -10.22 3.93 -24.77
N GLY A 224 -10.28 2.61 -24.76
CA GLY A 224 -9.17 1.76 -25.22
C GLY A 224 -8.06 1.51 -24.21
N VAL A 225 -8.17 2.06 -22.98
CA VAL A 225 -7.22 1.78 -21.89
C VAL A 225 -7.06 0.27 -21.70
N LYS A 226 -5.83 -0.16 -21.40
CA LYS A 226 -5.48 -1.53 -20.99
C LYS A 226 -5.16 -1.55 -19.51
N GLY A 227 -5.15 -2.73 -18.89
CA GLY A 227 -4.80 -2.77 -17.48
C GLY A 227 -4.75 -4.14 -16.86
N VAL A 228 -4.44 -4.15 -15.56
CA VAL A 228 -4.49 -5.32 -14.68
C VAL A 228 -5.38 -5.01 -13.50
N LEU A 229 -6.39 -5.84 -13.25
CA LEU A 229 -7.19 -5.81 -12.03
C LEU A 229 -6.60 -6.83 -11.05
N MET A 230 -6.46 -6.41 -9.79
CA MET A 230 -5.75 -7.18 -8.78
C MET A 230 -6.72 -7.63 -7.69
N GLY A 231 -6.64 -8.90 -7.32
CA GLY A 231 -7.47 -9.50 -6.30
C GLY A 231 -7.16 -9.02 -4.88
N VAL A 232 -8.09 -9.27 -3.98
CA VAL A 232 -7.99 -8.97 -2.55
C VAL A 232 -7.25 -10.11 -1.83
N ALA A 233 -6.31 -9.75 -0.96
CA ALA A 233 -5.56 -10.72 -0.16
C ALA A 233 -6.42 -11.33 0.95
N GLN A 234 -6.22 -12.62 1.24
CA GLN A 234 -6.84 -13.29 2.37
C GLN A 234 -6.26 -12.78 3.69
N VAL A 235 -7.11 -12.25 4.56
CA VAL A 235 -6.69 -11.67 5.85
C VAL A 235 -6.09 -12.73 6.77
N SER A 236 -6.57 -13.99 6.69
CA SER A 236 -6.03 -15.12 7.44
C SER A 236 -4.56 -15.43 7.13
N ASN A 237 -4.03 -14.94 6.02
CA ASN A 237 -2.63 -15.10 5.63
C ASN A 237 -1.70 -13.99 6.17
N LEU A 238 -2.24 -12.99 6.84
CA LEU A 238 -1.41 -11.92 7.41
C LEU A 238 -0.54 -12.46 8.56
N PRO A 239 0.73 -12.11 8.65
CA PRO A 239 1.62 -12.59 9.71
C PRO A 239 1.30 -11.99 11.09
N SER A 240 0.53 -10.93 11.16
CA SER A 240 -0.03 -10.41 12.40
C SER A 240 -1.06 -11.36 13.04
N MET A 241 -1.68 -12.24 12.22
CA MET A 241 -2.68 -13.20 12.64
C MET A 241 -2.03 -14.56 12.87
N SER A 242 -1.95 -14.99 14.12
CA SER A 242 -1.28 -16.23 14.52
C SER A 242 -2.26 -17.26 15.10
N LEU A 243 -2.06 -18.54 14.78
CA LEU A 243 -2.90 -19.61 15.29
C LEU A 243 -2.80 -19.72 16.81
N GLY A 244 -3.95 -19.76 17.49
CA GLY A 244 -4.04 -19.93 18.94
C GLY A 244 -3.39 -21.23 19.41
N GLY A 245 -3.60 -22.33 18.67
CA GLY A 245 -2.96 -23.62 18.96
C GLY A 245 -1.44 -23.58 18.87
N LEU A 246 -0.86 -22.78 17.97
CA LEU A 246 0.59 -22.56 17.91
C LEU A 246 1.10 -21.78 19.14
N ILE A 247 0.35 -20.77 19.58
CA ILE A 247 0.66 -19.98 20.77
C ILE A 247 0.63 -20.87 22.02
N ALA A 248 -0.43 -21.66 22.19
CA ALA A 248 -0.59 -22.56 23.34
C ALA A 248 0.45 -23.69 23.36
N GLY A 249 0.81 -24.22 22.18
CA GLY A 249 1.74 -25.36 22.04
C GLY A 249 3.23 -25.00 22.18
N SER A 250 3.60 -23.71 22.26
CA SER A 250 5.02 -23.28 22.24
C SER A 250 5.40 -22.46 23.47
N PRO A 251 6.12 -23.04 24.45
CA PRO A 251 6.64 -22.27 25.60
C PRO A 251 7.54 -21.08 25.19
N ALA A 252 8.28 -21.23 24.10
CA ALA A 252 9.13 -20.14 23.58
C ALA A 252 8.30 -18.96 23.08
N ILE A 253 7.16 -19.21 22.42
CA ILE A 253 6.22 -18.17 21.99
C ILE A 253 5.61 -17.48 23.22
N GLN A 254 5.19 -18.22 24.24
CA GLN A 254 4.60 -17.69 25.46
C GLN A 254 5.60 -16.81 26.23
N ALA A 255 6.87 -17.24 26.33
CA ALA A 255 7.95 -16.43 26.89
C ALA A 255 8.17 -15.14 26.06
N GLY A 256 8.15 -15.23 24.75
CA GLY A 256 8.24 -14.09 23.84
C GLY A 256 7.09 -13.09 24.02
N LEU A 257 5.86 -13.57 24.18
CA LEU A 257 4.68 -12.72 24.48
C LEU A 257 4.85 -11.98 25.81
N THR A 258 5.26 -12.68 26.87
CA THR A 258 5.54 -12.09 28.19
C THR A 258 6.62 -11.01 28.10
N ALA A 259 7.73 -11.30 27.42
CA ALA A 259 8.81 -10.34 27.21
C ALA A 259 8.33 -9.11 26.40
N ALA A 260 7.59 -9.36 25.32
CA ALA A 260 7.06 -8.30 24.48
C ALA A 260 6.01 -7.44 25.21
N ALA A 261 5.15 -8.05 26.01
CA ALA A 261 4.13 -7.32 26.79
C ALA A 261 4.72 -6.54 27.98
N GLY A 262 5.94 -6.87 28.44
CA GLY A 262 6.58 -6.28 29.61
C GLY A 262 5.95 -6.73 30.94
N LYS A 263 5.10 -7.75 30.93
CA LYS A 263 4.44 -8.36 32.10
C LYS A 263 4.04 -9.79 31.79
N PRO A 264 3.85 -10.65 32.83
CA PRO A 264 3.41 -12.04 32.62
C PRO A 264 2.10 -12.11 31.82
N VAL A 265 2.11 -12.90 30.75
CA VAL A 265 0.93 -13.16 29.90
C VAL A 265 0.51 -14.59 30.09
N THR A 266 -0.77 -14.82 30.40
CA THR A 266 -1.37 -16.15 30.55
C THR A 266 -2.06 -16.55 29.25
N VAL A 267 -1.68 -17.69 28.70
CA VAL A 267 -2.41 -18.31 27.56
C VAL A 267 -3.48 -19.23 28.12
N MET A 268 -4.73 -18.96 27.77
CA MET A 268 -5.88 -19.70 28.29
C MET A 268 -5.96 -21.11 27.68
N PRO A 269 -6.53 -22.10 28.42
CA PRO A 269 -6.67 -23.47 27.94
C PRO A 269 -7.48 -23.62 26.63
N ASP A 270 -8.37 -22.67 26.34
CA ASP A 270 -9.19 -22.63 25.13
C ASP A 270 -8.34 -22.44 23.84
N CYS A 271 -7.08 -21.99 23.98
CA CYS A 271 -6.13 -21.92 22.87
C CYS A 271 -5.50 -23.29 22.53
N THR A 272 -5.62 -24.31 23.39
CA THR A 272 -5.01 -25.61 23.12
C THR A 272 -5.64 -26.27 21.91
N GLY A 273 -4.87 -26.47 20.84
CA GLY A 273 -5.36 -27.00 19.56
C GLY A 273 -6.32 -26.09 18.80
N SER A 274 -6.50 -24.85 19.24
CA SER A 274 -7.43 -23.91 18.61
C SER A 274 -6.97 -23.51 17.21
N ALA A 275 -7.92 -23.48 16.26
CA ALA A 275 -7.75 -22.96 14.91
C ALA A 275 -8.11 -21.44 14.81
N SER A 276 -8.48 -20.80 15.91
CA SER A 276 -8.70 -19.36 15.95
C SER A 276 -7.40 -18.61 15.68
N LEU A 277 -7.50 -17.47 15.00
CA LEU A 277 -6.38 -16.55 14.75
C LEU A 277 -6.40 -15.43 15.77
N VAL A 278 -5.25 -15.13 16.35
CA VAL A 278 -5.05 -14.05 17.33
C VAL A 278 -4.23 -12.94 16.69
N ASN A 279 -4.71 -11.72 16.76
CA ASN A 279 -3.96 -10.54 16.32
C ASN A 279 -2.91 -10.16 17.38
N VAL A 280 -1.77 -10.83 17.32
CA VAL A 280 -0.71 -10.74 18.33
C VAL A 280 -0.17 -9.30 18.52
N PRO A 281 0.13 -8.51 17.47
CA PRO A 281 0.63 -7.15 17.66
C PRO A 281 -0.35 -6.22 18.37
N GLN A 282 -1.63 -6.26 17.99
CA GLN A 282 -2.65 -5.40 18.63
C GLN A 282 -2.91 -5.84 20.06
N LEU A 283 -2.97 -7.15 20.31
CA LEU A 283 -3.10 -7.69 21.66
C LEU A 283 -1.95 -7.22 22.58
N ILE A 284 -0.69 -7.34 22.12
CA ILE A 284 0.47 -6.88 22.89
C ILE A 284 0.38 -5.37 23.19
N GLN A 285 0.01 -4.56 22.21
CA GLN A 285 -0.15 -3.13 22.39
C GLN A 285 -1.23 -2.80 23.42
N ALA A 286 -2.38 -3.48 23.36
CA ALA A 286 -3.46 -3.29 24.31
C ALA A 286 -3.08 -3.72 25.75
N ILE A 287 -2.33 -4.83 25.89
CA ILE A 287 -1.80 -5.28 27.17
C ILE A 287 -0.79 -4.26 27.74
N ARG A 288 0.11 -3.73 26.92
CA ARG A 288 1.07 -2.66 27.32
C ARG A 288 0.36 -1.40 27.76
N ALA A 289 -0.68 -1.00 27.05
CA ALA A 289 -1.50 0.18 27.34
C ALA A 289 -2.45 -0.01 28.55
N ASN A 290 -2.49 -1.21 29.14
CA ASN A 290 -3.44 -1.59 30.20
C ASN A 290 -4.92 -1.44 29.80
N THR A 291 -5.22 -1.53 28.49
CA THR A 291 -6.58 -1.55 27.95
C THR A 291 -7.10 -2.97 27.74
N HIS A 292 -6.24 -3.99 27.94
CA HIS A 292 -6.55 -5.41 27.85
C HIS A 292 -5.87 -6.17 29.00
N PRO A 293 -6.53 -7.18 29.64
CA PRO A 293 -5.88 -8.07 30.57
C PRO A 293 -4.67 -8.77 29.92
N ALA A 294 -3.68 -9.14 30.74
CA ALA A 294 -2.50 -9.85 30.24
C ALA A 294 -2.81 -11.35 30.01
N VAL A 295 -3.78 -11.60 29.14
CA VAL A 295 -4.22 -12.96 28.77
C VAL A 295 -4.36 -13.09 27.24
N VAL A 296 -4.17 -14.31 26.74
CA VAL A 296 -4.53 -14.72 25.37
C VAL A 296 -5.68 -15.70 25.48
N SER A 297 -6.84 -15.36 24.96
CA SER A 297 -7.97 -16.27 24.77
C SER A 297 -8.17 -16.53 23.26
N CYS A 298 -8.66 -17.68 22.90
CA CYS A 298 -8.94 -18.09 21.53
C CYS A 298 -10.43 -18.27 21.26
N MET A 299 -11.27 -17.87 22.21
CA MET A 299 -12.73 -17.88 22.07
C MET A 299 -13.26 -16.47 22.06
N PRO A 300 -14.11 -16.11 21.08
CA PRO A 300 -14.80 -14.84 21.06
C PRO A 300 -15.63 -14.62 22.32
N GLY A 301 -15.67 -13.39 22.85
CA GLY A 301 -16.55 -13.01 23.96
C GLY A 301 -16.22 -13.66 25.32
N THR A 302 -15.06 -14.29 25.48
CA THR A 302 -14.67 -14.92 26.76
C THR A 302 -14.11 -13.96 27.79
N LEU A 303 -13.74 -12.73 27.35
CA LEU A 303 -13.22 -11.67 28.20
C LEU A 303 -14.30 -10.63 28.47
N PRO A 304 -14.31 -9.99 29.68
CA PRO A 304 -15.30 -8.96 29.99
C PRO A 304 -15.25 -7.80 29.00
N ALA A 305 -16.42 -7.29 28.60
CA ALA A 305 -16.47 -6.07 27.79
C ALA A 305 -15.71 -4.92 28.46
N PRO A 306 -14.97 -4.08 27.71
CA PRO A 306 -14.94 -3.98 26.23
C PRO A 306 -13.91 -4.88 25.53
N VAL A 307 -13.39 -5.87 26.19
CA VAL A 307 -12.17 -6.61 25.85
C VAL A 307 -12.48 -8.01 25.27
N GLY A 308 -13.73 -8.28 24.92
CA GLY A 308 -14.09 -9.52 24.20
C GLY A 308 -13.32 -9.63 22.87
N ASP A 309 -13.56 -10.61 22.11
CA ASP A 309 -12.99 -11.11 20.85
C ASP A 309 -12.29 -10.16 19.87
N VAL A 310 -12.10 -8.87 20.23
CA VAL A 310 -11.53 -7.84 19.34
C VAL A 310 -10.13 -8.14 18.78
N PHE A 311 -9.45 -9.16 19.30
CA PHE A 311 -8.15 -9.61 18.81
C PHE A 311 -8.18 -11.06 18.29
N VAL A 312 -9.34 -11.67 18.23
CA VAL A 312 -9.55 -13.08 17.86
C VAL A 312 -10.48 -13.18 16.66
N LEU A 313 -10.11 -14.00 15.72
CA LEU A 313 -10.93 -14.39 14.57
C LEU A 313 -11.15 -15.90 14.63
N ASP A 314 -12.35 -16.32 14.98
CA ASP A 314 -12.68 -17.74 15.11
C ASP A 314 -12.81 -18.44 13.74
N PRO A 315 -12.89 -19.78 13.67
CA PRO A 315 -12.99 -20.50 12.40
C PRO A 315 -14.25 -20.15 11.58
N ALA A 316 -15.37 -19.80 12.22
CA ALA A 316 -16.60 -19.41 11.50
C ALA A 316 -16.45 -18.02 10.89
N GLU A 317 -15.83 -17.10 11.61
CA GLU A 317 -15.47 -15.77 11.14
C GLU A 317 -14.44 -15.82 10.02
N GLN A 318 -13.42 -16.67 10.15
CA GLN A 318 -12.44 -16.93 9.08
C GLN A 318 -13.12 -17.43 7.81
N ALA A 319 -14.05 -18.39 7.93
CA ALA A 319 -14.81 -18.91 6.79
C ALA A 319 -15.67 -17.82 6.13
N THR A 320 -16.32 -16.97 6.93
CA THR A 320 -17.14 -15.85 6.46
C THR A 320 -16.30 -14.83 5.69
N LEU A 321 -15.14 -14.44 6.22
CA LEU A 321 -14.22 -13.51 5.54
C LEU A 321 -13.63 -14.11 4.28
N SER A 322 -13.16 -15.36 4.35
CA SER A 322 -12.61 -16.07 3.19
C SER A 322 -13.64 -16.20 2.07
N GLY A 323 -14.89 -16.54 2.39
CA GLY A 323 -15.99 -16.58 1.43
C GLY A 323 -16.29 -15.21 0.81
N THR A 324 -16.25 -14.15 1.62
CA THR A 324 -16.42 -12.77 1.15
C THR A 324 -15.30 -12.37 0.17
N ILE A 325 -14.03 -12.63 0.53
CA ILE A 325 -12.86 -12.31 -0.31
C ILE A 325 -12.90 -13.13 -1.60
N THR A 326 -13.27 -14.40 -1.53
CA THR A 326 -13.44 -15.27 -2.71
C THR A 326 -14.50 -14.70 -3.65
N ALA A 327 -15.62 -14.22 -3.12
CA ALA A 327 -16.66 -13.58 -3.93
C ALA A 327 -16.16 -12.30 -4.61
N TYR A 328 -15.38 -11.47 -3.90
CA TYR A 328 -14.74 -10.29 -4.49
C TYR A 328 -13.78 -10.69 -5.62
N ASN A 329 -12.90 -11.65 -5.38
CA ASN A 329 -11.88 -12.05 -6.34
C ASN A 329 -12.48 -12.68 -7.60
N ASN A 330 -13.53 -13.48 -7.45
CA ASN A 330 -14.29 -14.02 -8.59
C ASN A 330 -14.92 -12.88 -9.41
N TYR A 331 -15.45 -11.86 -8.73
CA TYR A 331 -16.03 -10.71 -9.41
C TYR A 331 -14.97 -9.85 -10.13
N ILE A 332 -13.85 -9.54 -9.46
CA ILE A 332 -12.73 -8.80 -10.07
C ILE A 332 -12.22 -9.54 -11.31
N LYS A 333 -12.07 -10.87 -11.20
CA LYS A 333 -11.64 -11.69 -12.34
C LYS A 333 -12.63 -11.62 -13.49
N SER A 334 -13.93 -11.79 -13.22
CA SER A 334 -14.96 -11.70 -14.26
C SER A 334 -14.99 -10.32 -14.93
N LYS A 335 -14.74 -9.27 -14.17
CA LYS A 335 -14.63 -7.90 -14.69
C LYS A 335 -13.37 -7.72 -15.56
N ALA A 336 -12.24 -8.28 -15.14
CA ALA A 336 -11.03 -8.28 -15.94
C ALA A 336 -11.22 -9.00 -17.28
N ASP A 337 -11.87 -10.16 -17.27
CA ASP A 337 -12.21 -10.93 -18.46
C ASP A 337 -13.12 -10.13 -19.41
N ALA A 338 -14.17 -9.49 -18.88
CA ALA A 338 -15.11 -8.68 -19.64
C ALA A 338 -14.45 -7.44 -20.29
N LEU A 339 -13.51 -6.81 -19.58
CA LEU A 339 -12.76 -5.65 -20.06
C LEU A 339 -11.53 -6.02 -20.90
N GLN A 340 -11.24 -7.31 -21.07
CA GLN A 340 -10.02 -7.80 -21.69
C GLN A 340 -8.75 -7.29 -21.01
N PHE A 341 -8.80 -7.10 -19.68
CA PHE A 341 -7.68 -6.76 -18.81
C PHE A 341 -6.97 -8.02 -18.31
N GLY A 342 -5.75 -7.84 -17.80
CA GLY A 342 -5.08 -8.87 -17.01
C GLY A 342 -5.75 -9.00 -15.63
N TYR A 343 -5.61 -10.17 -15.02
CA TYR A 343 -6.01 -10.42 -13.63
C TYR A 343 -4.82 -11.02 -12.87
N TRP A 344 -4.57 -10.53 -11.66
CA TRP A 344 -3.60 -11.11 -10.76
C TRP A 344 -4.21 -11.37 -9.38
N ASP A 345 -4.06 -12.60 -8.88
CA ASP A 345 -4.44 -12.98 -7.52
C ASP A 345 -3.20 -13.00 -6.62
N PRO A 346 -3.12 -12.18 -5.55
CA PRO A 346 -1.99 -12.17 -4.63
C PRO A 346 -1.89 -13.43 -3.75
N ASN A 347 -2.98 -14.17 -3.58
CA ASN A 347 -3.07 -15.23 -2.58
C ASN A 347 -2.11 -16.41 -2.82
N PRO A 348 -1.91 -16.92 -4.04
CA PRO A 348 -0.92 -17.96 -4.29
C PRO A 348 0.49 -17.57 -3.90
N LEU A 349 0.90 -16.31 -4.16
CA LEU A 349 2.21 -15.81 -3.75
C LEU A 349 2.36 -15.80 -2.22
N PHE A 350 1.35 -15.31 -1.50
CA PHE A 350 1.35 -15.30 -0.04
C PHE A 350 1.47 -16.72 0.54
N VAL A 351 0.70 -17.67 0.04
CA VAL A 351 0.74 -19.06 0.47
C VAL A 351 2.11 -19.67 0.23
N ALA A 352 2.69 -19.46 -0.95
CA ALA A 352 4.04 -19.96 -1.28
C ALA A 352 5.10 -19.38 -0.33
N LYS A 353 5.04 -18.07 -0.03
CA LYS A 353 6.02 -17.41 0.85
C LYS A 353 5.86 -17.78 2.34
N ARG A 354 4.67 -18.15 2.77
CA ARG A 354 4.46 -18.78 4.09
C ARG A 354 5.02 -20.19 4.13
N ALA A 355 4.83 -20.98 3.10
CA ALA A 355 5.36 -22.35 3.03
C ALA A 355 6.90 -22.39 3.06
N THR A 356 7.58 -21.37 2.50
CA THR A 356 9.06 -21.25 2.54
C THR A 356 9.58 -20.54 3.80
N GLY A 357 8.69 -20.05 4.68
CA GLY A 357 9.07 -19.35 5.91
C GLY A 357 9.51 -17.89 5.73
N GLU A 358 9.47 -17.35 4.51
CA GLU A 358 9.77 -15.93 4.25
C GLU A 358 8.70 -15.01 4.87
N ILE A 359 7.48 -15.53 5.06
CA ILE A 359 6.44 -14.95 5.91
C ILE A 359 6.26 -15.91 7.10
N PRO A 360 6.72 -15.57 8.30
CA PRO A 360 6.69 -16.46 9.43
C PRO A 360 5.25 -16.70 9.93
N PRO A 361 4.95 -17.88 10.48
CA PRO A 361 3.62 -18.19 11.04
C PRO A 361 3.33 -17.47 12.37
N PHE A 362 4.38 -16.93 13.00
CA PHE A 362 4.33 -16.15 14.22
C PHE A 362 5.36 -15.03 14.16
N PRO A 363 5.04 -13.82 14.68
CA PRO A 363 5.99 -12.69 14.70
C PRO A 363 7.25 -13.01 15.49
N ASN A 364 8.42 -12.67 14.97
CA ASN A 364 9.66 -12.70 15.76
C ASN A 364 9.69 -11.50 16.71
N LEU A 365 9.11 -11.66 17.90
CA LEU A 365 9.00 -10.59 18.89
C LEU A 365 10.36 -10.16 19.48
N ALA A 366 11.42 -10.96 19.30
CA ALA A 366 12.76 -10.60 19.69
C ALA A 366 13.47 -9.67 18.69
N SER A 367 12.94 -9.56 17.47
CA SER A 367 13.50 -8.68 16.44
C SER A 367 12.73 -7.35 16.37
N ALA A 368 13.44 -6.25 16.56
CA ALA A 368 12.87 -4.90 16.47
C ALA A 368 12.62 -4.43 15.03
N THR A 369 13.37 -4.98 14.05
CA THR A 369 13.43 -4.48 12.67
C THR A 369 13.08 -5.53 11.61
N ALA A 370 12.80 -6.77 12.02
CA ALA A 370 12.40 -7.87 11.15
C ALA A 370 11.33 -8.77 11.81
N THR A 371 10.40 -8.16 12.53
CA THR A 371 9.38 -8.84 13.32
C THR A 371 8.54 -9.80 12.47
N PHE A 372 8.21 -9.43 11.24
CA PHE A 372 7.34 -10.19 10.35
C PHE A 372 8.07 -10.80 9.15
N GLY A 373 9.38 -11.04 9.28
CA GLY A 373 10.22 -11.56 8.20
C GLY A 373 10.60 -10.52 7.14
N PRO A 374 11.24 -10.92 6.05
CA PRO A 374 11.75 -10.00 5.03
C PRO A 374 10.66 -9.39 4.13
N LEU A 375 9.50 -10.05 3.99
CA LEU A 375 8.49 -9.68 2.99
C LEU A 375 7.37 -8.81 3.54
N ILE A 376 7.20 -8.76 4.85
CA ILE A 376 6.16 -7.93 5.48
C ILE A 376 6.83 -6.83 6.30
N SER A 377 6.27 -5.65 6.20
CA SER A 377 6.79 -4.47 6.93
C SER A 377 6.43 -4.53 8.43
N LEU A 378 6.96 -3.60 9.22
CA LEU A 378 6.90 -3.66 10.69
C LEU A 378 5.50 -3.47 11.30
N ASP A 379 4.49 -3.24 10.47
CA ASP A 379 3.08 -3.20 10.92
C ASP A 379 2.39 -4.58 10.85
N GLY A 380 3.04 -5.60 10.26
CA GLY A 380 2.51 -6.96 10.15
C GLY A 380 1.39 -7.12 9.10
N VAL A 381 1.16 -6.12 8.27
CA VAL A 381 0.09 -6.07 7.27
C VAL A 381 0.62 -5.76 5.87
N HIS A 382 1.38 -4.66 5.75
CA HIS A 382 1.79 -4.15 4.44
C HIS A 382 3.03 -4.87 3.92
N PRO A 383 3.14 -5.07 2.60
CA PRO A 383 4.35 -5.58 1.96
C PRO A 383 5.57 -4.70 2.28
N SER A 384 6.73 -5.32 2.49
CA SER A 384 8.01 -4.62 2.55
C SER A 384 8.47 -4.20 1.15
N SER A 385 9.54 -3.40 1.07
CA SER A 385 10.16 -3.06 -0.22
C SER A 385 10.61 -4.30 -1.01
N ALA A 386 11.06 -5.37 -0.33
CA ALA A 386 11.40 -6.63 -0.98
C ALA A 386 10.17 -7.33 -1.58
N ALA A 387 9.05 -7.32 -0.87
CA ALA A 387 7.80 -7.88 -1.39
C ALA A 387 7.25 -7.06 -2.57
N HIS A 388 7.43 -5.74 -2.58
CA HIS A 388 7.05 -4.92 -3.73
C HIS A 388 7.80 -5.30 -5.02
N ILE A 389 9.05 -5.75 -4.94
CA ILE A 389 9.80 -6.30 -6.08
C ILE A 389 9.13 -7.58 -6.59
N LEU A 390 8.76 -8.50 -5.68
CA LEU A 390 8.06 -9.73 -6.07
C LEU A 390 6.72 -9.43 -6.73
N ILE A 391 5.91 -8.54 -6.14
CA ILE A 391 4.63 -8.11 -6.70
C ILE A 391 4.80 -7.50 -8.10
N ALA A 392 5.79 -6.63 -8.29
CA ALA A 392 6.07 -6.06 -9.61
C ALA A 392 6.43 -7.13 -10.64
N ASN A 393 7.22 -8.12 -10.26
CA ASN A 393 7.62 -9.21 -11.15
C ASN A 393 6.46 -10.14 -11.50
N GLU A 394 5.57 -10.45 -10.56
CA GLU A 394 4.33 -11.18 -10.83
C GLU A 394 3.44 -10.42 -11.85
N LEU A 395 3.27 -9.11 -11.64
CA LEU A 395 2.51 -8.26 -12.56
C LEU A 395 3.16 -8.18 -13.94
N ILE A 396 4.49 -8.11 -14.04
CA ILE A 396 5.22 -8.19 -15.31
C ILE A 396 4.88 -9.49 -16.04
N GLY A 397 4.84 -10.62 -15.34
CA GLY A 397 4.43 -11.90 -15.90
C GLY A 397 3.02 -11.88 -16.47
N VAL A 398 2.05 -11.34 -15.70
CA VAL A 398 0.66 -11.19 -16.15
C VAL A 398 0.56 -10.28 -17.38
N ILE A 399 1.26 -9.13 -17.37
CA ILE A 399 1.25 -8.15 -18.45
C ILE A 399 1.86 -8.74 -19.73
N ASN A 400 3.02 -9.38 -19.62
CA ASN A 400 3.67 -10.02 -20.75
C ASN A 400 2.78 -11.10 -21.39
N THR A 401 2.14 -11.93 -20.56
CA THR A 401 1.23 -12.97 -21.04
C THR A 401 -0.02 -12.38 -21.68
N LYS A 402 -0.65 -11.38 -21.05
CA LYS A 402 -1.94 -10.83 -21.52
C LYS A 402 -1.79 -9.99 -22.80
N TYR A 403 -0.69 -9.24 -22.91
CA TYR A 403 -0.52 -8.23 -23.96
C TYR A 403 0.61 -8.54 -24.94
N GLY A 404 1.27 -9.69 -24.81
CA GLY A 404 2.36 -10.08 -25.69
C GLY A 404 3.59 -9.18 -25.58
N THR A 405 3.79 -8.55 -24.43
CA THR A 405 4.96 -7.68 -24.18
C THR A 405 6.17 -8.48 -23.66
N THR A 406 7.33 -7.83 -23.58
CA THR A 406 8.59 -8.45 -23.14
C THR A 406 9.27 -7.64 -22.05
N LEU A 407 8.48 -7.11 -21.10
CA LEU A 407 9.00 -6.38 -19.94
C LEU A 407 9.98 -7.25 -19.16
N LYS A 408 11.08 -6.65 -18.74
CA LYS A 408 12.11 -7.34 -17.95
C LYS A 408 11.77 -7.29 -16.46
N PRO A 409 12.09 -8.34 -15.70
CA PRO A 409 11.97 -8.32 -14.24
C PRO A 409 12.77 -7.18 -13.63
N VAL A 410 12.24 -6.62 -12.53
CA VAL A 410 12.90 -5.61 -11.70
C VAL A 410 13.66 -6.25 -10.53
N GLN A 411 14.65 -5.50 -10.00
CA GLN A 411 15.51 -5.93 -8.88
C GLN A 411 15.33 -4.98 -7.69
#